data_93beb56501d2fac59df85bfa482017b6
#
_entry.id   93beb56501d2fac59df85bfa482017b6
#
_cell.length_a   1.000
_cell.length_b   1.000
_cell.length_c   1.000
_cell.angle_alpha   90.00
_cell.angle_beta   90.00
_cell.angle_gamma   90.00
#
_symmetry.space_group_name_H-M   'P 1'
#
loop_
_entity.id
_entity.type
_entity.pdbx_description
1 polymer ?
#
loop_
_entity_poly.entity_id
_entity_poly.type
_entity_poly.pdbx_seq_one_letter_code
_entity_poly.pdbx_strand_id
1 'polypeptide(L)'
;MEIQPILASLRRHKIPALLIVLEIALACAVLCNAVFMIGQRVGAMQITNAIDESGIVDINVQGTDPTLANADIPRDLAMLRDIPGVTAVTAINMMPLTNNSWNSNVATGPGELLQKSSPNVATYLFTRGGPKALGMQLLEGRLFNADEYADSTLGNTYVPTGHAVIVTKSLAERLWPSQSALGKQMWIGNDFHYTVVGVVANVLRPDQNGGGLSQFYWAIFLPLSPASALGDYVVRSAPQNRARILREGVQKLEALSPSVVVKGQTFTEIRDKYFANTRSMVWMLALVCAVMLAVTAFGIVGLTSFWVGQRRRQIGIRRAVGATRAHIMQYFQTENFLISTVGVAIGMILAFGINLYLMKHYQMLRMPWYYLPCGAIALWLLGQLAVLGPALRAANVPPVEATRSG
;
A
#
# COMPACT_ATOMS: atom_id res chain seq x y z
N MET A 1 -13.48 -44.52 -12.87
CA MET A 1 -14.45 -44.06 -11.82
C MET A 1 -15.71 -43.61 -12.53
N GLU A 2 -16.86 -44.13 -12.12
CA GLU A 2 -18.14 -43.71 -12.71
C GLU A 2 -18.62 -42.44 -11.98
N ILE A 3 -18.64 -41.30 -12.66
CA ILE A 3 -19.11 -40.00 -12.13
C ILE A 3 -20.63 -39.99 -11.97
N GLN A 4 -21.39 -40.82 -12.73
CA GLN A 4 -22.82 -40.90 -12.69
C GLN A 4 -23.44 -41.23 -11.31
N PRO A 5 -22.90 -42.18 -10.52
CA PRO A 5 -23.41 -42.44 -9.16
C PRO A 5 -23.22 -41.27 -8.19
N ILE A 6 -22.14 -40.47 -8.38
CA ILE A 6 -21.86 -39.29 -7.55
C ILE A 6 -22.89 -38.20 -7.83
N LEU A 7 -23.18 -37.93 -9.12
CA LEU A 7 -24.16 -36.95 -9.54
C LEU A 7 -25.58 -37.34 -9.08
N ALA A 8 -25.96 -38.62 -9.17
CA ALA A 8 -27.25 -39.13 -8.66
C ALA A 8 -27.36 -38.93 -7.14
N SER A 9 -26.26 -39.16 -6.40
CA SER A 9 -26.22 -38.94 -4.95
C SER A 9 -26.41 -37.45 -4.59
N LEU A 10 -25.74 -36.56 -5.28
CA LEU A 10 -25.85 -35.11 -5.09
C LEU A 10 -27.25 -34.60 -5.38
N ARG A 11 -27.92 -35.13 -6.42
CA ARG A 11 -29.32 -34.82 -6.73
C ARG A 11 -30.31 -35.25 -5.64
N ARG A 12 -29.99 -36.28 -4.85
CA ARG A 12 -30.85 -36.77 -3.76
C ARG A 12 -30.67 -35.93 -2.47
N HIS A 13 -29.51 -35.29 -2.28
CA HIS A 13 -29.17 -34.45 -1.11
C HIS A 13 -28.90 -33.01 -1.52
N LYS A 14 -29.85 -32.35 -2.20
CA LYS A 14 -29.66 -31.03 -2.83
C LYS A 14 -29.36 -29.92 -1.81
N ILE A 15 -30.07 -29.90 -0.67
CA ILE A 15 -29.94 -28.78 0.30
C ILE A 15 -28.55 -28.72 0.93
N PRO A 16 -27.99 -29.80 1.49
CA PRO A 16 -26.66 -29.75 2.05
C PRO A 16 -25.56 -29.47 1.00
N ALA A 17 -25.69 -30.04 -0.22
CA ALA A 17 -24.74 -29.78 -1.28
C ALA A 17 -24.76 -28.30 -1.72
N LEU A 18 -25.96 -27.70 -1.80
CA LEU A 18 -26.13 -26.28 -2.12
C LEU A 18 -25.51 -25.39 -1.04
N LEU A 19 -25.65 -25.74 0.24
CA LEU A 19 -25.04 -24.97 1.34
C LEU A 19 -23.53 -24.95 1.23
N ILE A 20 -22.87 -26.09 0.95
CA ILE A 20 -21.40 -26.11 0.75
C ILE A 20 -21.02 -25.29 -0.49
N VAL A 21 -21.73 -25.42 -1.60
CA VAL A 21 -21.49 -24.65 -2.81
C VAL A 21 -21.56 -23.15 -2.52
N LEU A 22 -22.59 -22.71 -1.80
CA LEU A 22 -22.78 -21.30 -1.44
C LEU A 22 -21.70 -20.81 -0.48
N GLU A 23 -21.34 -21.62 0.52
CA GLU A 23 -20.26 -21.31 1.46
C GLU A 23 -18.92 -21.15 0.74
N ILE A 24 -18.55 -22.11 -0.12
CA ILE A 24 -17.32 -22.06 -0.91
C ILE A 24 -17.34 -20.87 -1.89
N ALA A 25 -18.48 -20.60 -2.52
CA ALA A 25 -18.62 -19.47 -3.46
C ALA A 25 -18.41 -18.14 -2.74
N LEU A 26 -19.03 -17.96 -1.57
CA LEU A 26 -18.86 -16.76 -0.77
C LEU A 26 -17.41 -16.62 -0.27
N ALA A 27 -16.83 -17.72 0.25
CA ALA A 27 -15.45 -17.76 0.68
C ALA A 27 -14.48 -17.40 -0.48
N CYS A 28 -14.71 -17.94 -1.67
CA CYS A 28 -13.89 -17.62 -2.84
C CYS A 28 -13.98 -16.15 -3.22
N ALA A 29 -15.20 -15.60 -3.26
CA ALA A 29 -15.42 -14.21 -3.63
C ALA A 29 -14.72 -13.24 -2.67
N VAL A 30 -14.83 -13.47 -1.36
CA VAL A 30 -14.20 -12.62 -0.35
C VAL A 30 -12.69 -12.83 -0.33
N LEU A 31 -12.21 -14.07 -0.38
CA LEU A 31 -10.78 -14.40 -0.35
C LEU A 31 -10.02 -13.75 -1.51
N CYS A 32 -10.52 -13.87 -2.75
CA CYS A 32 -9.88 -13.28 -3.92
C CYS A 32 -9.75 -11.77 -3.80
N ASN A 33 -10.81 -11.08 -3.37
CA ASN A 33 -10.79 -9.64 -3.19
C ASN A 33 -9.88 -9.22 -2.01
N ALA A 34 -9.91 -9.93 -0.89
CA ALA A 34 -9.08 -9.63 0.27
C ALA A 34 -7.59 -9.83 -0.04
N VAL A 35 -7.20 -10.93 -0.69
CA VAL A 35 -5.81 -11.18 -1.11
C VAL A 35 -5.33 -10.12 -2.09
N PHE A 36 -6.18 -9.70 -3.03
CA PHE A 36 -5.88 -8.60 -3.93
C PHE A 36 -5.64 -7.28 -3.16
N MET A 37 -6.52 -6.93 -2.22
CA MET A 37 -6.37 -5.74 -1.38
C MET A 37 -5.08 -5.80 -0.53
N ILE A 38 -4.79 -6.95 0.07
CA ILE A 38 -3.53 -7.18 0.81
C ILE A 38 -2.34 -6.95 -0.11
N GLY A 39 -2.33 -7.54 -1.31
CA GLY A 39 -1.25 -7.39 -2.28
C GLY A 39 -1.00 -5.93 -2.67
N GLN A 40 -2.06 -5.16 -2.91
CA GLN A 40 -1.97 -3.72 -3.20
C GLN A 40 -1.37 -2.94 -2.02
N ARG A 41 -1.84 -3.21 -0.79
CA ARG A 41 -1.35 -2.54 0.42
C ARG A 41 0.11 -2.86 0.71
N VAL A 42 0.50 -4.12 0.57
CA VAL A 42 1.91 -4.54 0.72
C VAL A 42 2.78 -3.91 -0.35
N GLY A 43 2.34 -3.88 -1.62
CA GLY A 43 3.04 -3.19 -2.70
C GLY A 43 3.22 -1.69 -2.44
N ALA A 44 2.21 -1.02 -1.89
CA ALA A 44 2.30 0.39 -1.51
C ALA A 44 3.30 0.63 -0.36
N MET A 45 3.46 -0.30 0.58
CA MET A 45 4.48 -0.19 1.64
C MET A 45 5.91 -0.40 1.14
N GLN A 46 6.09 -1.14 0.05
CA GLN A 46 7.39 -1.43 -0.56
C GLN A 46 7.83 -0.36 -1.59
N ILE A 47 7.06 0.73 -1.70
CA ILE A 47 7.39 1.80 -2.65
C ILE A 47 8.77 2.37 -2.35
N THR A 48 9.61 2.45 -3.38
CA THR A 48 10.97 2.97 -3.27
C THR A 48 10.98 4.49 -3.32
N ASN A 49 11.90 5.10 -2.59
CA ASN A 49 12.16 6.52 -2.63
C ASN A 49 13.59 6.73 -3.13
N ALA A 50 13.79 7.66 -4.04
CA ALA A 50 15.12 7.93 -4.57
C ALA A 50 15.98 8.80 -3.66
N ILE A 51 15.51 9.17 -2.48
CA ILE A 51 16.32 9.81 -1.45
C ILE A 51 16.95 8.75 -0.55
N ASP A 52 18.17 9.05 -0.03
CA ASP A 52 18.78 8.19 0.99
C ASP A 52 18.13 8.45 2.35
N GLU A 53 17.17 7.60 2.71
CA GLU A 53 16.36 7.73 3.93
C GLU A 53 17.14 7.44 5.22
N SER A 54 18.28 6.72 5.11
CA SER A 54 18.97 6.14 6.26
C SER A 54 19.63 7.18 7.18
N GLY A 55 20.06 8.30 6.60
CA GLY A 55 20.77 9.38 7.30
C GLY A 55 19.92 10.61 7.61
N ILE A 56 18.61 10.58 7.37
CA ILE A 56 17.72 11.74 7.55
C ILE A 56 17.13 11.78 8.95
N VAL A 57 17.20 12.95 9.55
CA VAL A 57 16.52 13.34 10.78
C VAL A 57 15.64 14.54 10.47
N ASP A 58 14.41 14.51 10.92
CA ASP A 58 13.42 15.57 10.82
C ASP A 58 13.16 16.17 12.19
N ILE A 59 13.24 17.49 12.31
CA ILE A 59 12.99 18.24 13.56
C ILE A 59 11.95 19.30 13.25
N ASN A 60 10.75 19.10 13.77
CA ASN A 60 9.60 20.01 13.61
C ASN A 60 9.52 20.94 14.82
N VAL A 61 9.45 22.25 14.56
CA VAL A 61 9.29 23.30 15.57
C VAL A 61 7.91 23.93 15.41
N GLN A 62 7.08 23.78 16.44
CA GLN A 62 5.69 24.27 16.45
C GLN A 62 5.54 25.44 17.41
N GLY A 63 4.75 26.44 17.02
CA GLY A 63 4.49 27.63 17.87
C GLY A 63 5.50 28.75 17.66
N THR A 64 6.25 28.75 16.55
CA THR A 64 7.12 29.87 16.16
C THR A 64 6.28 31.10 15.78
N ASP A 65 6.74 32.28 16.20
CA ASP A 65 6.16 33.54 15.74
C ASP A 65 6.60 33.80 14.29
N PRO A 66 5.68 33.90 13.32
CA PRO A 66 6.04 34.15 11.93
C PRO A 66 6.82 35.46 11.72
N THR A 67 6.68 36.44 12.62
CA THR A 67 7.38 37.73 12.52
C THR A 67 8.88 37.61 12.86
N LEU A 68 9.26 36.59 13.64
CA LEU A 68 10.64 36.30 14.05
C LEU A 68 11.34 35.30 13.11
N ALA A 69 10.63 34.69 12.18
CA ALA A 69 11.14 33.66 11.28
C ALA A 69 12.42 34.09 10.53
N ASN A 70 12.51 35.36 10.15
CA ASN A 70 13.65 35.95 9.47
C ASN A 70 14.96 35.88 10.26
N ALA A 71 14.89 35.92 11.59
CA ALA A 71 16.04 35.83 12.49
C ALA A 71 16.26 34.40 13.00
N ASP A 72 15.17 33.73 13.38
CA ASP A 72 15.22 32.43 14.03
C ASP A 72 15.69 31.32 13.08
N ILE A 73 15.18 31.27 11.85
CA ILE A 73 15.51 30.18 10.94
C ILE A 73 16.97 30.16 10.51
N PRO A 74 17.60 31.30 10.11
CA PRO A 74 19.05 31.31 9.85
C PRO A 74 19.90 30.92 11.06
N ARG A 75 19.51 31.38 12.26
CA ARG A 75 20.17 31.02 13.52
C ARG A 75 20.12 29.54 13.80
N ASP A 76 18.92 28.94 13.69
CA ASP A 76 18.66 27.53 13.94
C ASP A 76 19.41 26.65 12.94
N LEU A 77 19.39 27.02 11.64
CA LEU A 77 20.14 26.33 10.60
C LEU A 77 21.65 26.38 10.85
N ALA A 78 22.19 27.49 11.32
CA ALA A 78 23.60 27.60 11.68
C ALA A 78 23.96 26.71 12.87
N MET A 79 23.15 26.78 13.94
CA MET A 79 23.32 25.95 15.14
C MET A 79 23.24 24.45 14.84
N LEU A 80 22.27 24.02 14.03
CA LEU A 80 22.13 22.60 13.63
C LEU A 80 23.31 22.14 12.77
N ARG A 81 23.87 23.02 11.92
CA ARG A 81 25.04 22.73 11.08
C ARG A 81 26.32 22.52 11.90
N ASP A 82 26.43 23.21 13.03
CA ASP A 82 27.60 23.13 13.92
C ASP A 82 27.60 21.86 14.79
N ILE A 83 26.57 21.04 14.75
CA ILE A 83 26.55 19.75 15.47
C ILE A 83 27.53 18.78 14.80
N PRO A 84 28.52 18.24 15.54
CA PRO A 84 29.51 17.33 14.98
C PRO A 84 28.89 16.09 14.32
N GLY A 85 29.23 15.84 13.05
CA GLY A 85 28.70 14.72 12.25
C GLY A 85 27.48 15.06 11.39
N VAL A 86 27.00 16.30 11.45
CA VAL A 86 26.03 16.83 10.50
C VAL A 86 26.70 17.12 9.16
N THR A 87 26.15 16.62 8.06
CA THR A 87 26.72 16.78 6.71
C THR A 87 25.94 17.77 5.85
N ALA A 88 24.67 17.98 6.15
CA ALA A 88 23.81 18.98 5.51
C ALA A 88 22.59 19.28 6.39
N VAL A 89 22.09 20.52 6.29
CA VAL A 89 20.87 20.99 6.98
C VAL A 89 20.09 21.88 6.04
N THR A 90 18.77 21.79 6.09
CA THR A 90 17.85 22.67 5.39
C THR A 90 16.58 22.87 6.21
N ALA A 91 15.93 24.01 6.06
CA ALA A 91 14.52 24.16 6.45
C ALA A 91 13.64 23.76 5.27
N ILE A 92 12.52 23.12 5.54
CA ILE A 92 11.59 22.56 4.54
C ILE A 92 10.15 22.77 5.02
N ASN A 93 9.21 22.84 4.08
CA ASN A 93 7.80 22.98 4.39
C ASN A 93 7.11 21.66 4.75
N MET A 94 7.61 20.55 4.26
CA MET A 94 7.03 19.21 4.49
C MET A 94 8.03 18.11 4.18
N MET A 95 7.84 16.95 4.80
CA MET A 95 8.61 15.75 4.53
C MET A 95 7.81 14.72 3.73
N PRO A 96 8.45 13.87 2.93
CA PRO A 96 7.78 12.70 2.35
C PRO A 96 7.16 11.83 3.45
N LEU A 97 5.98 11.24 3.17
CA LEU A 97 5.30 10.31 4.05
C LEU A 97 4.84 10.90 5.41
N THR A 98 4.53 12.19 5.49
CA THR A 98 4.05 12.82 6.74
C THR A 98 2.54 13.07 6.78
N ASN A 99 1.81 12.85 5.69
CA ASN A 99 0.41 13.26 5.49
C ASN A 99 0.18 14.79 5.58
N ASN A 100 1.22 15.58 5.76
CA ASN A 100 1.17 17.02 5.68
C ASN A 100 1.51 17.44 4.25
N SER A 101 0.50 17.77 3.48
CA SER A 101 0.64 17.88 2.02
C SER A 101 0.37 19.31 1.57
N TRP A 102 1.38 19.90 0.95
CA TRP A 102 1.26 21.15 0.22
C TRP A 102 1.25 20.86 -1.26
N ASN A 103 0.10 20.99 -1.88
CA ASN A 103 -0.13 20.57 -3.25
C ASN A 103 -0.46 21.75 -4.16
N SER A 104 0.04 21.68 -5.38
CA SER A 104 -0.28 22.62 -6.44
C SER A 104 -0.78 21.89 -7.69
N ASN A 105 -1.67 22.53 -8.43
CA ASN A 105 -2.01 22.06 -9.77
C ASN A 105 -1.05 22.73 -10.75
N VAL A 106 -0.47 21.93 -11.65
CA VAL A 106 0.52 22.41 -12.62
C VAL A 106 0.03 22.22 -14.05
N ALA A 107 0.50 23.10 -14.93
CA ALA A 107 0.19 23.06 -16.37
C ALA A 107 1.42 23.43 -17.21
N THR A 108 1.37 23.13 -18.52
CA THR A 108 2.42 23.45 -19.50
C THR A 108 2.19 24.78 -20.21
N GLY A 109 1.01 25.39 -20.01
CA GLY A 109 0.66 26.68 -20.59
C GLY A 109 -0.36 27.47 -19.77
N PRO A 110 -0.47 28.78 -20.02
CA PRO A 110 -1.46 29.64 -19.35
C PRO A 110 -2.87 29.21 -19.77
N GLY A 111 -3.79 29.13 -18.78
CA GLY A 111 -5.18 28.75 -19.01
C GLY A 111 -5.47 27.24 -19.04
N GLU A 112 -4.49 26.38 -19.11
CA GLU A 112 -4.67 24.91 -19.05
C GLU A 112 -5.05 24.40 -17.64
N LEU A 113 -4.79 25.17 -16.61
CA LEU A 113 -5.11 24.85 -15.21
C LEU A 113 -6.61 24.69 -14.94
N LEU A 114 -7.46 25.27 -15.76
CA LEU A 114 -8.92 25.12 -15.68
C LEU A 114 -9.40 23.77 -16.25
N GLN A 115 -8.53 23.02 -16.90
CA GLN A 115 -8.88 21.68 -17.37
C GLN A 115 -8.83 20.68 -16.21
N LYS A 116 -9.85 19.83 -16.13
CA LYS A 116 -9.95 18.75 -15.11
C LYS A 116 -8.79 17.75 -15.10
N SER A 117 -7.85 17.86 -16.05
CA SER A 117 -6.72 16.94 -16.26
C SER A 117 -5.38 17.48 -15.75
N SER A 118 -5.34 18.68 -15.15
CA SER A 118 -4.10 19.25 -14.62
C SER A 118 -3.54 18.40 -13.49
N PRO A 119 -2.27 17.95 -13.55
CA PRO A 119 -1.68 17.15 -12.50
C PRO A 119 -1.62 17.91 -11.18
N ASN A 120 -2.08 17.25 -10.10
CA ASN A 120 -1.88 17.71 -8.75
C ASN A 120 -0.54 17.16 -8.23
N VAL A 121 0.38 18.04 -7.89
CA VAL A 121 1.75 17.70 -7.50
C VAL A 121 2.06 18.14 -6.08
N ALA A 122 2.94 17.39 -5.40
CA ALA A 122 3.49 17.83 -4.12
C ALA A 122 4.51 18.96 -4.37
N THR A 123 4.36 20.07 -3.63
CA THR A 123 5.20 21.27 -3.77
C THR A 123 6.13 21.39 -2.57
N TYR A 124 7.35 20.91 -2.75
CA TYR A 124 8.42 21.03 -1.75
C TYR A 124 9.11 22.38 -1.85
N LEU A 125 9.19 23.06 -0.72
CA LEU A 125 9.92 24.31 -0.54
C LEU A 125 11.08 24.03 0.41
N PHE A 126 12.30 24.37 0.05
CA PHE A 126 13.46 24.18 0.93
C PHE A 126 14.49 25.29 0.78
N THR A 127 15.22 25.54 1.85
CA THR A 127 16.34 26.47 1.88
C THR A 127 17.60 25.85 1.29
N ARG A 128 18.64 26.67 1.14
CA ARG A 128 19.95 26.22 0.64
C ARG A 128 20.44 24.99 1.43
N GLY A 129 20.84 23.96 0.71
CA GLY A 129 21.26 22.67 1.28
C GLY A 129 20.20 21.56 1.14
N GLY A 130 18.95 21.89 0.75
CA GLY A 130 17.86 20.96 0.59
C GLY A 130 18.19 19.71 -0.24
N PRO A 131 18.70 19.82 -1.45
CA PRO A 131 19.06 18.66 -2.26
C PRO A 131 20.08 17.74 -1.59
N LYS A 132 21.07 18.30 -0.91
CA LYS A 132 22.09 17.53 -0.17
C LYS A 132 21.50 16.92 1.11
N ALA A 133 20.66 17.65 1.85
CA ALA A 133 20.03 17.17 3.06
C ALA A 133 19.06 16.02 2.77
N LEU A 134 18.28 16.09 1.70
CA LEU A 134 17.41 15.02 1.23
C LEU A 134 18.16 13.89 0.50
N GLY A 135 19.41 14.12 0.05
CA GLY A 135 20.15 13.14 -0.76
C GLY A 135 19.54 12.93 -2.14
N MET A 136 19.06 14.01 -2.75
CA MET A 136 18.41 13.97 -4.07
C MET A 136 19.41 13.62 -5.17
N GLN A 137 19.03 12.72 -6.06
CA GLN A 137 19.81 12.36 -7.25
C GLN A 137 19.39 13.24 -8.43
N LEU A 138 20.32 14.08 -8.90
CA LEU A 138 20.12 14.84 -10.15
C LEU A 138 20.31 13.90 -11.34
N LEU A 139 19.33 13.89 -12.26
CA LEU A 139 19.37 13.11 -13.49
C LEU A 139 19.72 13.96 -14.70
N GLU A 140 19.14 15.17 -14.79
CA GLU A 140 19.37 16.10 -15.91
C GLU A 140 19.42 17.53 -15.37
N GLY A 141 20.17 18.39 -16.04
CA GLY A 141 20.26 19.81 -15.72
C GLY A 141 21.15 20.12 -14.54
N ARG A 142 20.71 21.01 -13.65
CA ARG A 142 21.44 21.49 -12.49
C ARG A 142 20.56 21.65 -11.24
N LEU A 143 21.18 21.75 -10.10
CA LEU A 143 20.55 22.21 -8.86
C LEU A 143 20.41 23.74 -8.84
N PHE A 144 19.70 24.29 -7.87
CA PHE A 144 19.53 25.72 -7.70
C PHE A 144 20.84 26.44 -7.39
N ASN A 145 21.01 27.62 -7.96
CA ASN A 145 22.09 28.55 -7.66
C ASN A 145 21.79 29.33 -6.35
N ALA A 146 22.80 30.00 -5.81
CA ALA A 146 22.66 30.78 -4.57
C ALA A 146 21.66 31.93 -4.71
N ASP A 147 21.66 32.61 -5.84
CA ASP A 147 20.78 33.76 -6.13
C ASP A 147 19.31 33.33 -6.24
N GLU A 148 19.04 32.13 -6.80
CA GLU A 148 17.69 31.59 -6.91
C GLU A 148 17.05 31.34 -5.53
N TYR A 149 17.86 31.05 -4.49
CA TYR A 149 17.36 30.99 -3.10
C TYR A 149 17.13 32.37 -2.51
N ALA A 150 18.00 33.33 -2.78
CA ALA A 150 17.90 34.69 -2.22
C ALA A 150 16.67 35.43 -2.74
N ASP A 151 16.38 35.30 -4.03
CA ASP A 151 15.30 35.97 -4.72
C ASP A 151 13.92 35.31 -4.49
N SER A 152 13.88 34.12 -3.90
CA SER A 152 12.67 33.33 -3.72
C SER A 152 12.08 33.51 -2.33
N THR A 153 11.04 34.30 -2.21
CA THR A 153 10.35 34.58 -0.95
C THR A 153 8.87 34.21 -1.02
N LEU A 154 8.31 33.80 0.13
CA LEU A 154 6.86 33.65 0.29
C LEU A 154 6.28 35.02 0.63
N GLY A 155 5.55 35.62 -0.33
CA GLY A 155 4.72 36.77 -0.06
C GLY A 155 3.39 36.37 0.60
N ASN A 156 2.31 37.09 0.26
CA ASN A 156 0.95 36.72 0.67
C ASN A 156 0.39 35.50 -0.09
N THR A 157 1.19 34.88 -0.90
CA THR A 157 0.86 33.69 -1.69
C THR A 157 1.59 32.48 -1.14
N TYR A 158 1.00 31.30 -1.32
CA TYR A 158 1.62 30.04 -0.92
C TYR A 158 2.68 29.53 -1.92
N VAL A 159 3.03 30.34 -2.91
CA VAL A 159 3.97 30.01 -3.99
C VAL A 159 5.11 31.03 -3.98
N PRO A 160 6.39 30.58 -3.95
CA PRO A 160 7.53 31.51 -3.94
C PRO A 160 7.63 32.36 -5.22
N THR A 161 8.20 33.55 -5.07
CA THR A 161 8.38 34.51 -6.19
C THR A 161 9.49 34.13 -7.18
N GLY A 162 10.31 33.14 -6.88
CA GLY A 162 11.38 32.65 -7.77
C GLY A 162 10.87 32.10 -9.09
N HIS A 163 11.78 31.95 -10.07
CA HIS A 163 11.45 31.47 -11.43
C HIS A 163 12.03 30.09 -11.77
N ALA A 164 12.77 29.46 -10.89
CA ALA A 164 13.39 28.16 -11.10
C ALA A 164 12.62 27.05 -10.41
N VAL A 165 12.47 25.91 -11.10
CA VAL A 165 11.85 24.70 -10.52
C VAL A 165 12.68 23.47 -10.88
N ILE A 166 12.76 22.53 -9.94
CA ILE A 166 13.24 21.18 -10.17
C ILE A 166 12.03 20.25 -10.10
N VAL A 167 11.94 19.30 -11.03
CA VAL A 167 10.83 18.36 -11.15
C VAL A 167 11.33 16.92 -10.99
N THR A 168 10.46 16.04 -10.53
CA THR A 168 10.74 14.59 -10.52
C THR A 168 10.63 14.02 -11.93
N LYS A 169 11.37 12.93 -12.20
CA LYS A 169 11.35 12.21 -13.47
C LYS A 169 9.93 11.85 -13.92
N SER A 170 9.14 11.25 -13.03
CA SER A 170 7.75 10.86 -13.35
C SER A 170 6.84 12.03 -13.69
N LEU A 171 7.06 13.20 -13.10
CA LEU A 171 6.32 14.40 -13.46
C LEU A 171 6.77 14.96 -14.81
N ALA A 172 8.09 14.98 -15.06
CA ALA A 172 8.65 15.41 -16.35
C ALA A 172 8.08 14.57 -17.51
N GLU A 173 8.08 13.25 -17.37
CA GLU A 173 7.51 12.33 -18.36
C GLU A 173 5.99 12.52 -18.54
N ARG A 174 5.27 12.95 -17.51
CA ARG A 174 3.82 13.21 -17.56
C ARG A 174 3.50 14.51 -18.28
N LEU A 175 4.30 15.58 -18.04
CA LEU A 175 4.06 16.90 -18.63
C LEU A 175 4.63 17.02 -20.05
N TRP A 176 5.78 16.40 -20.30
CA TRP A 176 6.46 16.46 -21.61
C TRP A 176 6.87 15.06 -22.10
N PRO A 177 5.89 14.25 -22.55
CA PRO A 177 6.18 12.89 -23.01
C PRO A 177 7.21 12.89 -24.13
N SER A 178 8.25 12.05 -23.99
CA SER A 178 9.31 11.87 -25.00
C SER A 178 10.14 13.13 -25.34
N GLN A 179 10.12 14.14 -24.48
CA GLN A 179 10.90 15.37 -24.62
C GLN A 179 11.68 15.64 -23.32
N SER A 180 12.82 16.35 -23.43
CA SER A 180 13.48 16.88 -22.24
C SER A 180 12.63 17.98 -21.60
N ALA A 181 12.52 17.91 -20.27
CA ALA A 181 11.83 18.94 -19.49
C ALA A 181 12.69 20.19 -19.27
N LEU A 182 14.02 20.12 -19.47
CA LEU A 182 14.93 21.23 -19.22
C LEU A 182 14.60 22.45 -20.07
N GLY A 183 14.57 23.61 -19.42
CA GLY A 183 14.25 24.90 -20.06
C GLY A 183 12.78 25.10 -20.44
N LYS A 184 11.92 24.08 -20.19
CA LYS A 184 10.48 24.21 -20.40
C LYS A 184 9.85 25.05 -19.29
N GLN A 185 8.76 25.73 -19.63
CA GLN A 185 7.98 26.50 -18.68
C GLN A 185 6.87 25.65 -18.08
N MET A 186 6.66 25.82 -16.79
CA MET A 186 5.60 25.20 -15.99
C MET A 186 4.83 26.28 -15.24
N TRP A 187 3.54 26.17 -15.22
CA TRP A 187 2.62 27.12 -14.58
C TRP A 187 2.03 26.55 -13.30
N ILE A 188 2.01 27.36 -12.22
CA ILE A 188 1.32 27.09 -10.96
C ILE A 188 0.30 28.20 -10.77
N GLY A 189 -0.97 27.88 -10.74
CA GLY A 189 -1.98 28.94 -10.84
C GLY A 189 -1.89 29.70 -12.16
N ASN A 190 -2.64 30.79 -12.30
CA ASN A 190 -2.64 31.56 -13.55
C ASN A 190 -1.45 32.53 -13.64
N ASP A 191 -0.81 32.87 -12.52
CA ASP A 191 0.09 34.02 -12.41
C ASP A 191 1.57 33.59 -12.23
N PHE A 192 1.82 32.37 -11.81
CA PHE A 192 3.17 31.91 -11.49
C PHE A 192 3.70 30.95 -12.57
N HIS A 193 4.79 31.33 -13.19
CA HIS A 193 5.50 30.48 -14.16
C HIS A 193 6.93 30.25 -13.73
N TYR A 194 7.39 29.03 -13.91
CA TYR A 194 8.72 28.57 -13.54
C TYR A 194 9.40 27.88 -14.70
N THR A 195 10.71 28.06 -14.80
CA THR A 195 11.53 27.36 -15.77
C THR A 195 12.14 26.13 -15.13
N VAL A 196 12.01 24.97 -15.75
CA VAL A 196 12.61 23.72 -15.26
C VAL A 196 14.13 23.80 -15.45
N VAL A 197 14.87 23.83 -14.35
CA VAL A 197 16.35 23.90 -14.32
C VAL A 197 16.99 22.54 -14.07
N GLY A 198 16.25 21.60 -13.53
CA GLY A 198 16.75 20.25 -13.24
C GLY A 198 15.65 19.22 -13.15
N VAL A 199 16.01 17.98 -13.45
CA VAL A 199 15.17 16.79 -13.25
C VAL A 199 15.87 15.87 -12.29
N VAL A 200 15.17 15.46 -11.23
CA VAL A 200 15.67 14.56 -10.19
C VAL A 200 14.98 13.20 -10.24
N ALA A 201 15.62 12.22 -9.65
CA ALA A 201 15.02 10.90 -9.46
C ALA A 201 13.74 11.00 -8.62
N ASN A 202 12.89 9.98 -8.68
CA ASN A 202 11.55 10.00 -8.12
C ASN A 202 11.56 10.08 -6.58
N VAL A 203 11.11 11.21 -6.04
CA VAL A 203 10.89 11.45 -4.61
C VAL A 203 9.41 11.25 -4.29
N LEU A 204 9.13 10.57 -3.19
CA LEU A 204 7.77 10.31 -2.74
C LEU A 204 7.06 11.59 -2.29
N ARG A 205 5.76 11.63 -2.49
CA ARG A 205 4.87 12.67 -1.94
C ARG A 205 4.68 12.47 -0.44
N PRO A 206 4.26 13.52 0.29
CA PRO A 206 3.87 13.40 1.70
C PRO A 206 2.64 12.50 1.90
N ASP A 207 1.72 12.52 0.94
CA ASP A 207 0.48 11.75 0.96
C ASP A 207 0.34 10.86 -0.29
N GLN A 208 -0.37 9.75 -0.13
CA GLN A 208 -0.69 8.81 -1.21
C GLN A 208 -2.17 8.96 -1.66
N ASN A 209 -2.77 10.14 -1.50
CA ASN A 209 -4.18 10.34 -1.77
C ASN A 209 -4.52 10.25 -3.27
N GLY A 210 -5.22 9.19 -3.64
CA GLY A 210 -6.15 9.19 -4.77
C GLY A 210 -5.58 8.94 -6.17
N GLY A 211 -4.36 8.41 -6.33
CA GLY A 211 -3.80 8.16 -7.67
C GLY A 211 -3.12 6.82 -7.84
N GLY A 212 -2.83 6.44 -9.08
CA GLY A 212 -1.99 5.28 -9.40
C GLY A 212 -0.55 5.47 -8.93
N LEU A 213 0.25 4.39 -8.93
CA LEU A 213 1.63 4.38 -8.43
C LEU A 213 2.52 5.49 -9.01
N SER A 214 2.33 5.90 -10.26
CA SER A 214 3.07 6.99 -10.88
C SER A 214 2.83 8.35 -10.22
N GLN A 215 1.62 8.60 -9.70
CA GLN A 215 1.26 9.87 -9.08
C GLN A 215 1.95 10.06 -7.72
N PHE A 216 2.40 8.98 -7.06
CA PHE A 216 3.15 9.06 -5.81
C PHE A 216 4.50 9.75 -5.96
N TYR A 217 4.96 9.94 -7.19
CA TYR A 217 6.23 10.59 -7.53
C TYR A 217 6.06 11.95 -8.20
N TRP A 218 4.84 12.48 -8.33
CA TRP A 218 4.64 13.80 -8.91
C TRP A 218 4.95 14.88 -7.88
N ALA A 219 6.15 15.37 -7.93
CA ALA A 219 6.62 16.41 -7.03
C ALA A 219 7.44 17.45 -7.77
N ILE A 220 7.36 18.67 -7.26
CA ILE A 220 8.18 19.80 -7.66
C ILE A 220 8.92 20.33 -6.45
N PHE A 221 10.06 20.92 -6.72
CA PHE A 221 10.90 21.54 -5.72
C PHE A 221 11.12 22.98 -6.12
N LEU A 222 10.93 23.86 -5.16
CA LEU A 222 11.13 25.30 -5.34
C LEU A 222 12.14 25.78 -4.29
N PRO A 223 13.08 26.64 -4.65
CA PRO A 223 14.00 27.24 -3.71
C PRO A 223 13.25 28.21 -2.81
N LEU A 224 13.68 28.35 -1.57
CA LEU A 224 13.10 29.30 -0.63
C LEU A 224 14.20 30.01 0.17
N SER A 225 14.06 31.31 0.32
CA SER A 225 14.93 32.11 1.19
C SER A 225 14.71 31.71 2.66
N PRO A 226 15.78 31.59 3.47
CA PRO A 226 15.66 31.29 4.90
C PRO A 226 14.74 32.23 5.65
N ALA A 227 14.62 33.47 5.22
CA ALA A 227 13.74 34.47 5.80
C ALA A 227 12.23 34.15 5.68
N SER A 228 11.87 33.25 4.75
CA SER A 228 10.48 32.88 4.48
C SER A 228 10.19 31.41 4.81
N ALA A 229 11.16 30.71 5.41
CA ALA A 229 11.04 29.27 5.63
C ALA A 229 10.11 28.90 6.77
N LEU A 230 9.61 27.70 6.71
CA LEU A 230 8.68 27.09 7.67
C LEU A 230 9.46 26.23 8.67
N GLY A 231 8.94 26.01 9.85
CA GLY A 231 9.65 25.47 11.00
C GLY A 231 10.02 23.98 11.01
N ASP A 232 10.11 23.33 9.85
CA ASP A 232 10.65 21.96 9.75
C ASP A 232 12.10 21.98 9.31
N TYR A 233 12.98 21.29 10.06
CA TYR A 233 14.40 21.18 9.75
C TYR A 233 14.75 19.75 9.40
N VAL A 234 15.37 19.57 8.23
CA VAL A 234 15.95 18.30 7.81
C VAL A 234 17.46 18.33 8.04
N VAL A 235 17.93 17.38 8.81
CA VAL A 235 19.36 17.22 9.14
C VAL A 235 19.84 15.90 8.57
N ARG A 236 20.92 15.92 7.79
CA ARG A 236 21.57 14.73 7.27
C ARG A 236 22.81 14.40 8.08
N SER A 237 22.95 13.11 8.38
CA SER A 237 24.15 12.57 9.05
C SER A 237 24.43 11.14 8.58
N ALA A 238 25.56 10.58 9.04
CA ALA A 238 25.77 9.14 8.91
C ALA A 238 24.72 8.37 9.75
N PRO A 239 24.21 7.22 9.27
CA PRO A 239 23.11 6.48 9.93
C PRO A 239 23.38 6.16 11.41
N GLN A 240 24.62 5.85 11.78
CA GLN A 240 25.03 5.54 13.16
C GLN A 240 24.95 6.75 14.11
N ASN A 241 25.00 7.98 13.59
CA ASN A 241 24.98 9.21 14.38
C ASN A 241 23.59 9.81 14.53
N ARG A 242 22.61 9.35 13.75
CA ARG A 242 21.28 9.99 13.64
C ARG A 242 20.56 10.15 14.98
N ALA A 243 20.60 9.13 15.85
CA ALA A 243 19.91 9.16 17.15
C ALA A 243 20.56 10.17 18.13
N ARG A 244 21.90 10.34 18.06
CA ARG A 244 22.62 11.35 18.84
C ARG A 244 22.31 12.74 18.32
N ILE A 245 22.43 12.95 17.01
CA ILE A 245 22.17 14.24 16.36
C ILE A 245 20.72 14.69 16.56
N LEU A 246 19.76 13.75 16.48
CA LEU A 246 18.36 14.03 16.77
C LEU A 246 18.17 14.60 18.19
N ARG A 247 18.70 13.90 19.19
CA ARG A 247 18.59 14.36 20.60
C ARG A 247 19.29 15.69 20.84
N GLU A 248 20.50 15.86 20.32
CA GLU A 248 21.30 17.08 20.47
C GLU A 248 20.63 18.26 19.75
N GLY A 249 20.10 18.06 18.54
CA GLY A 249 19.37 19.06 17.79
C GLY A 249 18.10 19.54 18.49
N VAL A 250 17.29 18.60 18.99
CA VAL A 250 16.08 18.91 19.76
C VAL A 250 16.44 19.70 21.01
N GLN A 251 17.39 19.24 21.82
CA GLN A 251 17.79 19.93 23.06
C GLN A 251 18.31 21.35 22.81
N LYS A 252 19.10 21.55 21.77
CA LYS A 252 19.62 22.87 21.42
C LYS A 252 18.52 23.83 20.96
N LEU A 253 17.56 23.35 20.15
CA LEU A 253 16.44 24.17 19.71
C LEU A 253 15.48 24.52 20.86
N GLU A 254 15.18 23.59 21.76
CA GLU A 254 14.39 23.85 22.98
C GLU A 254 15.09 24.89 23.90
N ALA A 255 16.41 24.81 24.01
CA ALA A 255 17.17 25.77 24.82
C ALA A 255 17.17 27.19 24.21
N LEU A 256 17.16 27.31 22.88
CA LEU A 256 17.12 28.59 22.17
C LEU A 256 15.75 29.25 22.20
N SER A 257 14.69 28.48 22.22
CA SER A 257 13.31 28.97 22.13
C SER A 257 12.39 28.19 23.07
N PRO A 258 12.38 28.52 24.38
CA PRO A 258 11.59 27.76 25.37
C PRO A 258 10.06 27.83 25.18
N SER A 259 9.58 28.74 24.35
CA SER A 259 8.16 28.92 24.06
C SER A 259 7.62 28.03 22.95
N VAL A 260 8.47 27.30 22.24
CA VAL A 260 8.11 26.43 21.13
C VAL A 260 8.11 24.95 21.52
N VAL A 261 7.33 24.15 20.81
CA VAL A 261 7.33 22.69 20.97
C VAL A 261 8.22 22.09 19.88
N VAL A 262 9.31 21.44 20.28
CA VAL A 262 10.23 20.77 19.34
C VAL A 262 9.95 19.29 19.33
N LYS A 263 9.68 18.72 18.15
CA LYS A 263 9.49 17.29 17.95
C LYS A 263 10.50 16.78 16.94
N GLY A 264 11.26 15.78 17.32
CA GLY A 264 12.23 15.17 16.43
C GLY A 264 11.89 13.71 16.12
N GLN A 265 12.17 13.29 14.90
CA GLN A 265 11.99 11.92 14.46
C GLN A 265 12.96 11.54 13.35
N THR A 266 13.30 10.28 13.25
CA THR A 266 14.06 9.75 12.12
C THR A 266 13.15 9.47 10.94
N PHE A 267 13.70 9.44 9.72
CA PHE A 267 12.88 9.11 8.54
C PHE A 267 12.30 7.69 8.62
N THR A 268 13.01 6.76 9.27
CA THR A 268 12.49 5.41 9.53
C THR A 268 11.23 5.45 10.37
N GLU A 269 11.19 6.28 11.43
CA GLU A 269 10.00 6.46 12.27
C GLU A 269 8.85 7.13 11.52
N ILE A 270 9.15 8.09 10.63
CA ILE A 270 8.15 8.70 9.73
C ILE A 270 7.50 7.61 8.87
N ARG A 271 8.32 6.81 8.20
CA ARG A 271 7.86 5.71 7.35
C ARG A 271 7.03 4.68 8.12
N ASP A 272 7.49 4.31 9.30
CA ASP A 272 6.79 3.36 10.17
C ASP A 272 5.44 3.87 10.66
N LYS A 273 5.35 5.14 11.04
CA LYS A 273 4.11 5.80 11.44
C LYS A 273 3.15 5.92 10.25
N TYR A 274 3.66 6.33 9.09
CA TYR A 274 2.87 6.49 7.88
C TYR A 274 2.16 5.18 7.49
N PHE A 275 2.89 4.07 7.49
CA PHE A 275 2.35 2.77 7.12
C PHE A 275 1.73 1.98 8.27
N ALA A 276 1.70 2.49 9.51
CA ALA A 276 1.14 1.78 10.67
C ALA A 276 -0.31 1.38 10.45
N ASN A 277 -1.15 2.30 9.99
CA ASN A 277 -2.56 2.02 9.69
C ASN A 277 -2.72 1.01 8.55
N THR A 278 -1.92 1.15 7.49
CA THR A 278 -1.91 0.20 6.36
C THR A 278 -1.51 -1.20 6.80
N ARG A 279 -0.49 -1.32 7.68
CA ARG A 279 -0.07 -2.58 8.29
C ARG A 279 -1.19 -3.22 9.13
N SER A 280 -1.84 -2.43 9.96
CA SER A 280 -3.00 -2.90 10.77
C SER A 280 -4.13 -3.40 9.89
N MET A 281 -4.45 -2.71 8.78
CA MET A 281 -5.46 -3.16 7.82
C MET A 281 -5.07 -4.48 7.13
N VAL A 282 -3.79 -4.64 6.76
CA VAL A 282 -3.27 -5.89 6.18
C VAL A 282 -3.44 -7.06 7.15
N TRP A 283 -3.06 -6.88 8.43
CA TRP A 283 -3.24 -7.90 9.46
C TRP A 283 -4.70 -8.23 9.72
N MET A 284 -5.58 -7.22 9.76
CA MET A 284 -7.02 -7.43 9.92
C MET A 284 -7.61 -8.24 8.75
N LEU A 285 -7.27 -7.88 7.51
CA LEU A 285 -7.71 -8.63 6.34
C LEU A 285 -7.17 -10.07 6.33
N ALA A 286 -5.89 -10.27 6.71
CA ALA A 286 -5.30 -11.58 6.83
C ALA A 286 -5.99 -12.44 7.88
N LEU A 287 -6.34 -11.85 9.03
CA LEU A 287 -7.11 -12.53 10.09
C LEU A 287 -8.50 -12.93 9.58
N VAL A 288 -9.21 -12.03 8.90
CA VAL A 288 -10.53 -12.34 8.31
C VAL A 288 -10.43 -13.49 7.32
N CYS A 289 -9.40 -13.48 6.45
CA CYS A 289 -9.15 -14.60 5.53
C CYS A 289 -8.90 -15.92 6.28
N ALA A 290 -8.09 -15.90 7.33
CA ALA A 290 -7.78 -17.07 8.13
C ALA A 290 -9.04 -17.64 8.83
N VAL A 291 -9.85 -16.77 9.43
CA VAL A 291 -11.13 -17.16 10.06
C VAL A 291 -12.09 -17.74 9.03
N MET A 292 -12.24 -17.11 7.89
CA MET A 292 -13.08 -17.62 6.80
C MET A 292 -12.63 -19.00 6.31
N LEU A 293 -11.33 -19.18 6.08
CA LEU A 293 -10.80 -20.50 5.69
C LEU A 293 -11.05 -21.56 6.75
N ALA A 294 -10.92 -21.21 8.04
CA ALA A 294 -11.22 -22.12 9.15
C ALA A 294 -12.72 -22.48 9.18
N VAL A 295 -13.61 -21.52 9.07
CA VAL A 295 -15.07 -21.76 9.03
C VAL A 295 -15.44 -22.66 7.86
N THR A 296 -14.91 -22.37 6.66
CA THR A 296 -15.15 -23.20 5.47
C THR A 296 -14.60 -24.63 5.66
N ALA A 297 -13.41 -24.78 6.25
CA ALA A 297 -12.88 -26.11 6.56
C ALA A 297 -13.77 -26.88 7.54
N PHE A 298 -14.23 -26.23 8.63
CA PHE A 298 -15.13 -26.84 9.58
C PHE A 298 -16.50 -27.18 8.99
N GLY A 299 -17.05 -26.32 8.13
CA GLY A 299 -18.29 -26.59 7.39
C GLY A 299 -18.17 -27.85 6.52
N ILE A 300 -17.08 -27.96 5.76
CA ILE A 300 -16.80 -29.14 4.90
C ILE A 300 -16.63 -30.39 5.78
N VAL A 301 -15.84 -30.34 6.85
CA VAL A 301 -15.61 -31.46 7.78
C VAL A 301 -16.91 -31.91 8.42
N GLY A 302 -17.69 -30.97 8.94
CA GLY A 302 -18.96 -31.24 9.63
C GLY A 302 -19.97 -31.93 8.72
N LEU A 303 -20.17 -31.35 7.53
CA LEU A 303 -21.17 -31.88 6.59
C LEU A 303 -20.73 -33.20 5.96
N THR A 304 -19.45 -33.36 5.64
CA THR A 304 -18.90 -34.65 5.15
C THR A 304 -19.01 -35.71 6.23
N SER A 305 -18.71 -35.39 7.50
CA SER A 305 -18.86 -36.33 8.62
C SER A 305 -20.34 -36.79 8.81
N PHE A 306 -21.28 -35.85 8.69
CA PHE A 306 -22.70 -36.16 8.72
C PHE A 306 -23.10 -37.10 7.58
N TRP A 307 -22.65 -36.86 6.37
CA TRP A 307 -22.94 -37.74 5.21
C TRP A 307 -22.32 -39.13 5.36
N VAL A 308 -21.10 -39.21 5.85
CA VAL A 308 -20.47 -40.48 6.16
C VAL A 308 -21.31 -41.28 7.16
N GLY A 309 -21.82 -40.60 8.21
CA GLY A 309 -22.72 -41.20 9.17
C GLY A 309 -23.98 -41.78 8.54
N GLN A 310 -24.69 -40.99 7.73
CA GLN A 310 -25.89 -41.43 7.04
C GLN A 310 -25.67 -42.58 6.05
N ARG A 311 -24.51 -42.68 5.44
CA ARG A 311 -24.17 -43.71 4.43
C ARG A 311 -23.40 -44.88 5.00
N ARG A 312 -23.23 -44.99 6.32
CA ARG A 312 -22.39 -45.99 6.96
C ARG A 312 -22.76 -47.43 6.57
N ARG A 313 -24.06 -47.73 6.44
CA ARG A 313 -24.55 -49.03 5.97
C ARG A 313 -24.17 -49.31 4.53
N GLN A 314 -24.34 -48.30 3.63
CA GLN A 314 -23.96 -48.44 2.20
C GLN A 314 -22.48 -48.65 2.01
N ILE A 315 -21.66 -47.95 2.81
CA ILE A 315 -20.18 -48.08 2.82
C ILE A 315 -19.79 -49.47 3.27
N GLY A 316 -20.43 -50.00 4.32
CA GLY A 316 -20.20 -51.34 4.81
C GLY A 316 -20.54 -52.43 3.78
N ILE A 317 -21.68 -52.33 3.08
CA ILE A 317 -22.06 -53.22 1.97
C ILE A 317 -21.04 -53.18 0.87
N ARG A 318 -20.61 -52.01 0.40
CA ARG A 318 -19.58 -51.86 -0.63
C ARG A 318 -18.26 -52.52 -0.23
N ARG A 319 -17.87 -52.40 1.04
CA ARG A 319 -16.66 -53.05 1.55
C ARG A 319 -16.78 -54.56 1.62
N ALA A 320 -17.95 -55.08 1.98
CA ALA A 320 -18.22 -56.52 2.01
C ALA A 320 -18.19 -57.14 0.59
N VAL A 321 -18.53 -56.37 -0.45
CA VAL A 321 -18.46 -56.78 -1.87
C VAL A 321 -17.07 -56.53 -2.48
N GLY A 322 -16.07 -56.11 -1.69
CA GLY A 322 -14.67 -56.02 -2.13
C GLY A 322 -14.13 -54.61 -2.41
N ALA A 323 -14.83 -53.54 -2.05
CA ALA A 323 -14.30 -52.20 -2.20
C ALA A 323 -13.12 -51.97 -1.24
N THR A 324 -11.97 -51.50 -1.76
CA THR A 324 -10.81 -51.15 -0.96
C THR A 324 -11.01 -49.82 -0.21
N ARG A 325 -10.19 -49.61 0.86
CA ARG A 325 -10.17 -48.33 1.59
C ARG A 325 -9.88 -47.16 0.66
N ALA A 326 -8.99 -47.31 -0.28
CA ALA A 326 -8.62 -46.30 -1.27
C ALA A 326 -9.81 -45.95 -2.17
N HIS A 327 -10.62 -46.90 -2.61
CA HIS A 327 -11.83 -46.64 -3.40
C HIS A 327 -12.86 -45.79 -2.65
N ILE A 328 -13.05 -46.07 -1.33
CA ILE A 328 -13.97 -45.27 -0.49
C ILE A 328 -13.45 -43.84 -0.31
N MET A 329 -12.15 -43.68 -0.03
CA MET A 329 -11.53 -42.38 0.12
C MET A 329 -11.59 -41.54 -1.16
N GLN A 330 -11.24 -42.13 -2.31
CA GLN A 330 -11.33 -41.48 -3.61
C GLN A 330 -12.78 -41.05 -3.96
N TYR A 331 -13.77 -41.83 -3.56
CA TYR A 331 -15.17 -41.48 -3.78
C TYR A 331 -15.52 -40.15 -3.07
N PHE A 332 -15.19 -40.01 -1.79
CA PHE A 332 -15.48 -38.78 -1.03
C PHE A 332 -14.65 -37.60 -1.50
N GLN A 333 -13.38 -37.81 -1.86
CA GLN A 333 -12.53 -36.76 -2.44
C GLN A 333 -13.08 -36.26 -3.77
N THR A 334 -13.53 -37.15 -4.66
CA THR A 334 -14.11 -36.78 -5.95
C THR A 334 -15.45 -36.05 -5.75
N GLU A 335 -16.30 -36.53 -4.84
CA GLU A 335 -17.58 -35.87 -4.49
C GLU A 335 -17.34 -34.44 -4.01
N ASN A 336 -16.39 -34.24 -3.09
CA ASN A 336 -16.02 -32.91 -2.59
C ASN A 336 -15.38 -32.04 -3.68
N PHE A 337 -14.52 -32.63 -4.53
CA PHE A 337 -13.89 -31.90 -5.63
C PHE A 337 -14.92 -31.32 -6.59
N LEU A 338 -15.94 -32.09 -6.96
CA LEU A 338 -17.03 -31.63 -7.83
C LEU A 338 -17.84 -30.51 -7.19
N ILE A 339 -18.20 -30.64 -5.91
CA ILE A 339 -18.92 -29.61 -5.17
C ILE A 339 -18.08 -28.33 -5.08
N SER A 340 -16.81 -28.46 -4.70
CA SER A 340 -15.88 -27.35 -4.59
C SER A 340 -15.65 -26.66 -5.93
N THR A 341 -15.60 -27.41 -7.03
CA THR A 341 -15.43 -26.83 -8.38
C THR A 341 -16.61 -25.93 -8.77
N VAL A 342 -17.83 -26.38 -8.47
CA VAL A 342 -19.03 -25.56 -8.73
C VAL A 342 -19.01 -24.31 -7.84
N GLY A 343 -18.72 -24.46 -6.55
CA GLY A 343 -18.63 -23.34 -5.60
C GLY A 343 -17.57 -22.32 -6.01
N VAL A 344 -16.39 -22.78 -6.37
CA VAL A 344 -15.27 -21.94 -6.83
C VAL A 344 -15.63 -21.21 -8.13
N ALA A 345 -16.26 -21.89 -9.11
CA ALA A 345 -16.66 -21.26 -10.37
C ALA A 345 -17.65 -20.10 -10.12
N ILE A 346 -18.67 -20.32 -9.31
CA ILE A 346 -19.63 -19.29 -8.91
C ILE A 346 -18.90 -18.18 -8.12
N GLY A 347 -18.01 -18.57 -7.20
CA GLY A 347 -17.24 -17.63 -6.38
C GLY A 347 -16.32 -16.72 -7.19
N MET A 348 -15.67 -17.22 -8.25
CA MET A 348 -14.87 -16.41 -9.15
C MET A 348 -15.73 -15.37 -9.91
N ILE A 349 -16.91 -15.74 -10.36
CA ILE A 349 -17.85 -14.80 -11.01
C ILE A 349 -18.27 -13.72 -10.01
N LEU A 350 -18.61 -14.11 -8.79
CA LEU A 350 -18.96 -13.17 -7.72
C LEU A 350 -17.79 -12.27 -7.34
N ALA A 351 -16.57 -12.82 -7.23
CA ALA A 351 -15.34 -12.05 -6.93
C ALA A 351 -15.11 -10.95 -7.96
N PHE A 352 -15.24 -11.29 -9.23
CA PHE A 352 -15.08 -10.33 -10.31
C PHE A 352 -16.19 -9.28 -10.32
N GLY A 353 -17.45 -9.69 -10.09
CA GLY A 353 -18.60 -8.78 -9.99
C GLY A 353 -18.47 -7.79 -8.84
N ILE A 354 -18.04 -8.26 -7.65
CA ILE A 354 -17.79 -7.41 -6.48
C ILE A 354 -16.66 -6.42 -6.79
N ASN A 355 -15.56 -6.88 -7.41
CA ASN A 355 -14.46 -5.99 -7.78
C ASN A 355 -14.90 -4.89 -8.76
N LEU A 356 -15.69 -5.22 -9.77
CA LEU A 356 -16.25 -4.23 -10.70
C LEU A 356 -17.15 -3.20 -9.98
N TYR A 357 -17.96 -3.66 -9.05
CA TYR A 357 -18.78 -2.77 -8.22
C TYR A 357 -17.94 -1.82 -7.38
N LEU A 358 -16.91 -2.34 -6.68
CA LEU A 358 -15.99 -1.55 -5.86
C LEU A 358 -15.20 -0.56 -6.72
N MET A 359 -14.76 -0.96 -7.91
CA MET A 359 -14.06 -0.09 -8.84
C MET A 359 -14.94 1.11 -9.26
N LYS A 360 -16.21 0.87 -9.54
CA LYS A 360 -17.14 1.93 -9.98
C LYS A 360 -17.50 2.93 -8.86
N HIS A 361 -17.64 2.46 -7.62
CA HIS A 361 -18.15 3.29 -6.51
C HIS A 361 -17.02 3.84 -5.62
N TYR A 362 -15.88 3.16 -5.52
CA TYR A 362 -14.79 3.48 -4.61
C TYR A 362 -13.46 3.77 -5.32
N GLN A 363 -13.47 3.91 -6.66
CA GLN A 363 -12.28 4.18 -7.49
C GLN A 363 -11.12 3.21 -7.23
N MET A 364 -11.43 1.97 -6.86
CA MET A 364 -10.42 0.94 -6.63
C MET A 364 -9.81 0.47 -7.94
N LEU A 365 -8.58 -0.03 -7.90
CA LEU A 365 -7.93 -0.60 -9.07
C LEU A 365 -8.61 -1.90 -9.50
N ARG A 366 -8.58 -2.16 -10.81
CA ARG A 366 -9.08 -3.42 -11.36
C ARG A 366 -8.23 -4.58 -10.88
N MET A 367 -8.88 -5.63 -10.35
CA MET A 367 -8.20 -6.85 -9.94
C MET A 367 -7.64 -7.59 -11.17
N PRO A 368 -6.33 -7.87 -11.22
CA PRO A 368 -5.74 -8.69 -12.25
C PRO A 368 -6.32 -10.11 -12.23
N TRP A 369 -6.54 -10.67 -13.40
CA TRP A 369 -7.21 -11.98 -13.56
C TRP A 369 -6.49 -13.14 -12.84
N TYR A 370 -5.19 -13.05 -12.60
CA TYR A 370 -4.40 -14.12 -11.95
C TYR A 370 -4.70 -14.29 -10.45
N TYR A 371 -5.38 -13.35 -9.79
CA TYR A 371 -5.83 -13.54 -8.41
C TYR A 371 -6.98 -14.56 -8.30
N LEU A 372 -7.79 -14.70 -9.33
CA LEU A 372 -8.92 -15.65 -9.34
C LEU A 372 -8.45 -17.11 -9.27
N PRO A 373 -7.53 -17.60 -10.13
CA PRO A 373 -7.03 -18.96 -10.02
C PRO A 373 -6.25 -19.22 -8.73
N CYS A 374 -5.54 -18.23 -8.18
CA CYS A 374 -4.85 -18.40 -6.89
C CYS A 374 -5.85 -18.72 -5.76
N GLY A 375 -6.95 -17.97 -5.65
CA GLY A 375 -8.01 -18.23 -4.68
C GLY A 375 -8.70 -19.57 -4.91
N ALA A 376 -8.95 -19.94 -6.18
CA ALA A 376 -9.50 -21.23 -6.56
C ALA A 376 -8.65 -22.40 -6.09
N ILE A 377 -7.34 -22.37 -6.38
CA ILE A 377 -6.40 -23.43 -5.97
C ILE A 377 -6.35 -23.56 -4.45
N ALA A 378 -6.29 -22.42 -3.72
CA ALA A 378 -6.26 -22.41 -2.26
C ALA A 378 -7.50 -23.11 -1.68
N LEU A 379 -8.70 -22.81 -2.19
CA LEU A 379 -9.95 -23.43 -1.71
C LEU A 379 -10.10 -24.89 -2.13
N TRP A 380 -9.65 -25.28 -3.32
CA TRP A 380 -9.59 -26.69 -3.70
C TRP A 380 -8.67 -27.49 -2.79
N LEU A 381 -7.48 -27.01 -2.51
CA LEU A 381 -6.55 -27.66 -1.59
C LEU A 381 -7.15 -27.75 -0.17
N LEU A 382 -7.72 -26.65 0.34
CA LEU A 382 -8.39 -26.64 1.63
C LEU A 382 -9.51 -27.68 1.68
N GLY A 383 -10.38 -27.71 0.67
CA GLY A 383 -11.48 -28.68 0.57
C GLY A 383 -10.99 -30.12 0.57
N GLN A 384 -9.95 -30.43 -0.19
CA GLN A 384 -9.38 -31.78 -0.22
C GLN A 384 -8.75 -32.17 1.14
N LEU A 385 -8.03 -31.26 1.78
CA LEU A 385 -7.47 -31.49 3.12
C LEU A 385 -8.56 -31.66 4.19
N ALA A 386 -9.60 -30.84 4.15
CA ALA A 386 -10.72 -30.92 5.10
C ALA A 386 -11.47 -32.25 5.04
N VAL A 387 -11.64 -32.81 3.84
CA VAL A 387 -12.35 -34.11 3.64
C VAL A 387 -11.49 -35.30 4.03
N LEU A 388 -10.18 -35.21 4.10
CA LEU A 388 -9.30 -36.35 4.42
C LEU A 388 -9.67 -37.03 5.75
N GLY A 389 -9.92 -36.27 6.81
CA GLY A 389 -10.29 -36.84 8.13
C GLY A 389 -11.57 -37.65 8.08
N PRO A 390 -12.72 -37.07 7.66
CA PRO A 390 -13.97 -37.80 7.48
C PRO A 390 -13.87 -39.00 6.52
N ALA A 391 -13.19 -38.85 5.40
CA ALA A 391 -13.00 -39.90 4.40
C ALA A 391 -12.21 -41.10 4.97
N LEU A 392 -11.16 -40.86 5.76
CA LEU A 392 -10.40 -41.89 6.46
C LEU A 392 -11.27 -42.64 7.49
N ARG A 393 -12.12 -41.90 8.22
CA ARG A 393 -13.09 -42.53 9.16
C ARG A 393 -14.06 -43.41 8.40
N ALA A 394 -14.58 -42.96 7.26
CA ALA A 394 -15.46 -43.76 6.39
C ALA A 394 -14.76 -45.03 5.87
N ALA A 395 -13.52 -44.92 5.42
CA ALA A 395 -12.72 -46.02 4.92
C ALA A 395 -12.41 -47.10 5.99
N ASN A 396 -12.46 -46.77 7.28
CA ASN A 396 -12.20 -47.69 8.39
C ASN A 396 -13.44 -48.35 8.98
N VAL A 397 -14.66 -48.10 8.46
CA VAL A 397 -15.88 -48.74 8.91
C VAL A 397 -15.81 -50.27 8.70
N PRO A 398 -15.95 -51.12 9.74
CA PRO A 398 -15.89 -52.58 9.61
C PRO A 398 -17.07 -53.12 8.80
N PRO A 399 -16.87 -54.11 7.90
CA PRO A 399 -17.98 -54.70 7.10
C PRO A 399 -19.08 -55.31 7.97
N VAL A 400 -18.76 -55.82 9.16
CA VAL A 400 -19.70 -56.46 10.09
C VAL A 400 -20.70 -55.47 10.68
N GLU A 401 -20.37 -54.19 10.83
CA GLU A 401 -21.33 -53.20 11.32
C GLU A 401 -22.51 -52.94 10.37
N ALA A 402 -22.34 -53.22 9.08
CA ALA A 402 -23.37 -53.06 8.06
C ALA A 402 -24.50 -54.10 8.17
N THR A 403 -24.25 -55.23 8.79
CA THR A 403 -25.20 -56.35 8.93
C THR A 403 -25.84 -56.40 10.34
N ARG A 404 -25.36 -55.65 11.33
CA ARG A 404 -25.78 -55.75 12.72
C ARG A 404 -26.88 -54.77 13.15
N SER A 405 -27.32 -53.88 12.31
CA SER A 405 -28.44 -52.95 12.56
C SER A 405 -29.66 -53.37 11.74
N GLY A 406 -30.27 -54.46 12.07
CA GLY A 406 -31.64 -54.85 11.77
C GLY A 406 -32.48 -54.75 13.00
#